data_755391e9ffadb03f26cd4b9cffbbf573
#
_entry.id   755391e9ffadb03f26cd4b9cffbbf573
#
_cell.length_a   1.000
_cell.length_b   1.000
_cell.length_c   1.000
_cell.angle_alpha   90.00
_cell.angle_beta   90.00
_cell.angle_gamma   90.00
#
_symmetry.space_group_name_H-M   'P 1'
#
loop_
_entity.id
_entity.type
_entity.pdbx_description
1 polymer ?
#
loop_
_entity_poly.entity_id
_entity_poly.type
_entity_poly.pdbx_seq_one_letter_code
_entity_poly.pdbx_strand_id
1 'polypeptide(L)'
;MNSGYKLIYRRAAVKFIVRQEKEVQERLASGLQGLLAIPPQGDIKKLKGQDGLYRMRIGTYRVLFRIDHDERIIYIEAIGNRGDVY
;
A
#
# COMPACT_ATOMS: atom_id res chain seq x y z
N MET A 1 2.07 17.95 -0.98
CA MET A 1 3.29 17.89 -1.79
C MET A 1 3.76 16.46 -1.92
N ASN A 2 4.19 16.09 -3.10
CA ASN A 2 4.67 14.74 -3.36
C ASN A 2 6.08 14.54 -2.82
N SER A 3 6.34 13.39 -2.22
CA SER A 3 7.63 13.08 -1.60
C SER A 3 8.75 12.77 -2.59
N GLY A 4 8.42 12.63 -3.88
CA GLY A 4 9.37 12.17 -4.88
C GLY A 4 9.46 10.65 -4.97
N TYR A 5 8.72 9.94 -4.14
CA TYR A 5 8.64 8.48 -4.22
C TYR A 5 7.65 8.05 -5.28
N LYS A 6 7.84 6.84 -5.79
CA LYS A 6 6.94 6.21 -6.77
C LYS A 6 6.31 4.98 -6.16
N LEU A 7 5.07 4.69 -6.56
CA LEU A 7 4.42 3.45 -6.20
C LEU A 7 4.62 2.44 -7.32
N ILE A 8 5.08 1.25 -6.96
CA ILE A 8 5.18 0.13 -7.92
C ILE A 8 4.34 -1.01 -7.34
N TYR A 9 3.46 -1.55 -8.15
CA TYR A 9 2.53 -2.59 -7.73
C TYR A 9 3.06 -3.95 -8.13
N ARG A 10 3.24 -4.84 -7.15
CA ARG A 10 3.60 -6.23 -7.43
C ARG A 10 2.41 -6.95 -8.01
N ARG A 11 2.67 -8.09 -8.65
CA ARG A 11 1.63 -8.87 -9.32
C ARG A 11 0.44 -9.18 -8.42
N ALA A 12 0.70 -9.62 -7.19
CA ALA A 12 -0.37 -9.97 -6.25
C ALA A 12 -1.30 -8.78 -5.98
N ALA A 13 -0.72 -7.58 -5.85
CA ALA A 13 -1.50 -6.38 -5.62
C ALA A 13 -2.34 -6.03 -6.84
N VAL A 14 -1.75 -6.12 -8.03
CA VAL A 14 -2.47 -5.84 -9.28
C VAL A 14 -3.63 -6.80 -9.44
N LYS A 15 -3.39 -8.09 -9.21
CA LYS A 15 -4.45 -9.10 -9.32
C LYS A 15 -5.62 -8.82 -8.41
N PHE A 16 -5.32 -8.38 -7.19
CA PHE A 16 -6.39 -8.04 -6.25
C PHE A 16 -7.19 -6.84 -6.76
N ILE A 17 -6.50 -5.79 -7.20
CA ILE A 17 -7.17 -4.55 -7.63
C ILE A 17 -8.07 -4.78 -8.82
N VAL A 18 -7.60 -5.51 -9.83
CA VAL A 18 -8.39 -5.70 -11.06
C VAL A 18 -9.67 -6.51 -10.84
N ARG A 19 -9.76 -7.24 -9.73
CA ARG A 19 -10.95 -8.01 -9.38
C ARG A 19 -11.99 -7.20 -8.63
N GLN A 20 -11.64 -5.97 -8.22
CA GLN A 20 -12.53 -5.14 -7.43
C GLN A 20 -13.41 -4.28 -8.33
N GLU A 21 -14.56 -3.90 -7.79
CA GLU A 21 -15.42 -2.94 -8.46
C GLU A 21 -14.73 -1.58 -8.49
N LYS A 22 -15.14 -0.75 -9.44
CA LYS A 22 -14.53 0.57 -9.63
C LYS A 22 -14.50 1.41 -8.36
N GLU A 23 -15.57 1.36 -7.58
CA GLU A 23 -15.66 2.12 -6.33
C GLU A 23 -14.55 1.71 -5.35
N VAL A 24 -14.28 0.40 -5.25
CA VAL A 24 -13.22 -0.09 -4.38
C VAL A 24 -11.86 0.29 -4.94
N GLN A 25 -11.68 0.18 -6.24
CA GLN A 25 -10.42 0.57 -6.89
C GLN A 25 -10.09 2.03 -6.61
N GLU A 26 -11.09 2.90 -6.69
CA GLU A 26 -10.89 4.32 -6.44
C GLU A 26 -10.55 4.59 -4.97
N ARG A 27 -11.19 3.86 -4.07
CA ARG A 27 -10.90 3.98 -2.64
C ARG A 27 -9.47 3.56 -2.32
N LEU A 28 -9.04 2.45 -2.90
CA LEU A 28 -7.67 1.96 -2.71
C LEU A 28 -6.66 2.95 -3.29
N ALA A 29 -6.91 3.43 -4.49
CA ALA A 29 -6.02 4.39 -5.12
C ALA A 29 -5.88 5.66 -4.30
N SER A 30 -6.99 6.18 -3.80
CA SER A 30 -7.00 7.38 -2.97
C SER A 30 -6.20 7.17 -1.69
N GLY A 31 -6.41 6.04 -1.00
CA GLY A 31 -5.68 5.74 0.22
C GLY A 31 -4.18 5.57 -0.02
N LEU A 32 -3.82 4.91 -1.11
CA LEU A 32 -2.42 4.67 -1.45
C LEU A 32 -1.68 5.96 -1.80
N GLN A 33 -2.37 6.95 -2.32
CA GLN A 33 -1.75 8.26 -2.58
C GLN A 33 -1.24 8.90 -1.28
N GLY A 34 -1.82 8.55 -0.15
CA GLY A 34 -1.34 9.04 1.14
C GLY A 34 0.10 8.64 1.43
N LEU A 35 0.57 7.54 0.84
CA LEU A 35 1.96 7.11 1.01
C LEU A 35 2.95 8.06 0.36
N LEU A 36 2.50 8.86 -0.59
CA LEU A 36 3.35 9.82 -1.30
C LEU A 36 3.35 11.20 -0.65
N ALA A 37 2.57 11.40 0.39
CA ALA A 37 2.53 12.66 1.11
C ALA A 37 3.73 12.81 2.05
N ILE A 38 4.04 14.03 2.45
CA ILE A 38 5.09 14.34 3.43
C ILE A 38 4.42 15.05 4.60
N PRO A 39 4.33 14.41 5.78
CA PRO A 39 4.65 12.99 6.04
C PRO A 39 3.61 12.06 5.45
N PRO A 40 3.91 10.76 5.29
CA PRO A 40 2.93 9.81 4.78
C PRO A 40 1.66 9.81 5.63
N GLN A 41 0.52 9.74 4.96
CA GLN A 41 -0.79 9.80 5.61
C GLN A 41 -1.52 8.48 5.48
N GLY A 42 -2.18 8.09 6.57
CA GLY A 42 -2.97 6.88 6.61
C GLY A 42 -2.68 6.06 7.86
N ASP A 43 -3.39 4.95 7.99
CA ASP A 43 -3.21 4.04 9.12
C ASP A 43 -2.06 3.07 8.79
N ILE A 44 -0.85 3.52 9.06
CA ILE A 44 0.39 2.82 8.68
C ILE A 44 1.09 2.28 9.93
N LYS A 45 1.52 1.02 9.85
CA LYS A 45 2.22 0.38 10.94
C LYS A 45 3.35 -0.50 10.41
N LYS A 46 4.51 -0.44 11.06
CA LYS A 46 5.62 -1.32 10.74
C LYS A 46 5.35 -2.71 11.31
N LEU A 47 5.61 -3.74 10.50
CA LEU A 47 5.39 -5.12 10.94
C LEU A 47 6.62 -5.65 11.67
N LYS A 48 6.40 -6.25 12.84
CA LYS A 48 7.47 -6.82 13.64
C LYS A 48 8.05 -8.06 12.96
N GLY A 49 9.36 -8.20 13.04
CA GLY A 49 10.04 -9.36 12.48
C GLY A 49 10.15 -9.38 10.97
N GLN A 50 9.68 -8.31 10.30
CA GLN A 50 9.71 -8.21 8.85
C GLN A 50 10.41 -6.91 8.48
N ASP A 51 11.70 -6.99 8.18
CA ASP A 51 12.49 -5.81 7.86
C ASP A 51 11.91 -5.07 6.66
N GLY A 52 11.63 -3.78 6.86
CA GLY A 52 11.16 -2.91 5.80
C GLY A 52 9.74 -3.17 5.34
N LEU A 53 9.01 -4.05 6.00
CA LEU A 53 7.63 -4.35 5.64
C LEU A 53 6.67 -3.59 6.52
N TYR A 54 5.70 -2.93 5.88
CA TYR A 54 4.70 -2.11 6.53
C TYR A 54 3.30 -2.56 6.14
N ARG A 55 2.34 -2.22 6.97
CA ARG A 55 0.93 -2.46 6.74
C ARG A 55 0.19 -1.12 6.70
N MET A 56 -0.71 -0.96 5.75
CA MET A 56 -1.61 0.19 5.69
C MET A 56 -3.04 -0.31 5.64
N ARG A 57 -3.91 0.26 6.46
CA ARG A 57 -5.33 -0.05 6.41
C ARG A 57 -6.07 1.00 5.61
N ILE A 58 -6.91 0.54 4.69
CA ILE A 58 -7.80 1.41 3.92
C ILE A 58 -9.18 0.79 4.03
N GLY A 59 -10.03 1.34 4.91
CA GLY A 59 -11.31 0.74 5.21
C GLY A 59 -11.11 -0.67 5.78
N THR A 60 -11.73 -1.66 5.15
CA THR A 60 -11.58 -3.07 5.56
C THR A 60 -10.43 -3.76 4.86
N TYR A 61 -9.72 -3.05 3.98
CA TYR A 61 -8.64 -3.63 3.22
C TYR A 61 -7.31 -3.41 3.91
N ARG A 62 -6.37 -4.33 3.69
CA ARG A 62 -5.01 -4.21 4.19
C ARG A 62 -4.04 -4.27 3.04
N VAL A 63 -3.06 -3.36 3.08
CA VAL A 63 -2.02 -3.26 2.06
C VAL A 63 -0.69 -3.53 2.74
N LEU A 64 0.07 -4.46 2.18
CA LEU A 64 1.46 -4.68 2.60
C LEU A 64 2.37 -3.97 1.61
N PHE A 65 3.33 -3.23 2.12
CA PHE A 65 4.25 -2.51 1.24
C PHE A 65 5.64 -2.43 1.85
N ARG A 66 6.63 -2.27 0.98
CA ARG A 66 8.02 -2.05 1.35
C ARG A 66 8.49 -0.74 0.78
N ILE A 67 9.42 -0.11 1.48
CA ILE A 67 9.98 1.16 1.04
C ILE A 67 11.46 0.95 0.71
N ASP A 68 11.85 1.34 -0.49
CA ASP A 68 13.25 1.41 -0.89
C ASP A 68 13.63 2.89 -0.88
N HIS A 69 14.31 3.31 0.17
CA HIS A 69 14.67 4.73 0.33
C HIS A 69 15.75 5.17 -0.64
N ASP A 70 16.62 4.27 -1.06
CA ASP A 70 17.68 4.60 -1.99
C ASP A 70 17.12 4.92 -3.38
N GLU A 71 16.16 4.10 -3.83
CA GLU A 71 15.54 4.28 -5.15
C GLU A 71 14.30 5.13 -5.09
N ARG A 72 13.83 5.46 -3.89
CA ARG A 72 12.59 6.21 -3.65
C ARG A 72 11.38 5.52 -4.28
N ILE A 73 11.28 4.23 -4.00
CA ILE A 73 10.20 3.40 -4.50
C ILE A 73 9.46 2.77 -3.32
N ILE A 74 8.14 2.77 -3.42
CA ILE A 74 7.28 2.07 -2.47
C ILE A 74 6.65 0.91 -3.25
N TYR A 75 7.00 -0.31 -2.85
CA TYR A 75 6.48 -1.51 -3.50
C TYR A 75 5.21 -1.97 -2.79
N ILE A 76 4.11 -1.97 -3.52
CA ILE A 76 2.85 -2.50 -2.99
C ILE A 76 2.90 -4.00 -3.21
N GLU A 77 3.19 -4.74 -2.13
CA GLU A 77 3.45 -6.17 -2.20
C GLU A 77 2.18 -7.00 -2.34
N ALA A 78 1.18 -6.68 -1.54
CA ALA A 78 -0.07 -7.44 -1.55
C ALA A 78 -1.19 -6.60 -0.98
N ILE A 79 -2.42 -6.91 -1.41
CA ILE A 79 -3.62 -6.26 -0.89
C ILE A 79 -4.64 -7.37 -0.63
N GLY A 80 -5.37 -7.26 0.46
CA GLY A 80 -6.40 -8.22 0.78
C GLY A 80 -7.44 -7.64 1.70
N ASN A 81 -8.47 -8.43 1.94
CA ASN A 81 -9.45 -8.08 2.93
C ASN A 81 -8.89 -8.38 4.32
N ARG A 82 -9.55 -7.84 5.33
CA ARG A 82 -9.15 -8.03 6.71
C ARG A 82 -8.87 -9.50 7.00
N GLY A 83 -7.65 -9.78 7.46
CA GLY A 83 -7.25 -11.13 7.84
C GLY A 83 -6.71 -11.99 6.72
N ASP A 84 -6.80 -11.55 5.46
CA ASP A 84 -6.40 -12.37 4.31
C ASP A 84 -4.94 -12.18 3.90
N VAL A 85 -4.29 -11.13 4.38
CA VAL A 85 -2.96 -10.77 3.88
C VAL A 85 -1.85 -11.33 4.74
N TYR A 86 -2.11 -11.53 6.01
CA TYR A 86 -1.14 -12.12 6.92
C TYR A 86 -1.78 -12.75 8.16
#